data_15b84d6e2c559fe247598fa64bd557a2
#
_entry.id   15b84d6e2c559fe247598fa64bd557a2
#
_cell.length_a   1.000
_cell.length_b   1.000
_cell.length_c   1.000
_cell.angle_alpha   90.00
_cell.angle_beta   90.00
_cell.angle_gamma   90.00
#
_symmetry.space_group_name_H-M   'P 1'
#
loop_
_entity.id
_entity.type
_entity.pdbx_description
1 polymer ?
#
loop_
_entity_poly.entity_id
_entity_poly.type
_entity_poly.pdbx_seq_one_letter_code
_entity_poly.pdbx_strand_id
1 'polypeptide(L)'
;FWMSRRLAPNGLNRYGHCATDEELTGFYGAIAGRLRTDRSETVTSLQDTLKASAHWLAEAESGWDFNPRFSQRCMDFNPVDLNALLYIFEKNMEWFSGELGNGRAGEWKALADKRKDLIQEYCYNPEDGLFYDYDYVNGCRSEVLSGAVFNLMYAGIMTKKQAGAMRKALGRVEMEHGVAACEDVPCEITYQWAYPNAWAAINYMAIRGMDRYGFVKDARRLARKYL
;
A
#
# COMPACT_ATOMS: atom_id res chain seq x y z
N PHE A 1 -5.18 -18.08 -2.28
CA PHE A 1 -5.97 -16.88 -2.06
C PHE A 1 -5.39 -15.70 -2.85
N TRP A 2 -4.20 -15.16 -2.51
CA TRP A 2 -3.60 -13.99 -3.17
C TRP A 2 -3.35 -14.18 -4.65
N MET A 3 -2.94 -15.37 -5.10
CA MET A 3 -2.63 -15.68 -6.50
C MET A 3 -3.89 -15.91 -7.37
N SER A 4 -5.08 -15.74 -6.82
CA SER A 4 -6.34 -15.98 -7.56
C SER A 4 -7.42 -14.96 -7.20
N ARG A 5 -7.91 -14.94 -5.95
CA ARG A 5 -9.08 -14.13 -5.55
C ARG A 5 -8.80 -12.63 -5.42
N ARG A 6 -7.54 -12.27 -5.21
CA ARG A 6 -7.10 -10.87 -5.02
C ARG A 6 -6.24 -10.35 -6.16
N LEU A 7 -6.24 -11.03 -7.31
CA LEU A 7 -5.53 -10.60 -8.51
C LEU A 7 -6.42 -9.63 -9.30
N ALA A 8 -5.88 -8.46 -9.63
CA ALA A 8 -6.52 -7.49 -10.50
C ALA A 8 -6.25 -7.82 -11.98
N PRO A 9 -7.05 -7.29 -12.94
CA PRO A 9 -6.89 -7.60 -14.36
C PRO A 9 -5.52 -7.28 -14.95
N ASN A 10 -4.80 -6.31 -14.39
CA ASN A 10 -3.45 -5.93 -14.81
C ASN A 10 -2.34 -6.82 -14.22
N GLY A 11 -2.69 -7.84 -13.43
CA GLY A 11 -1.75 -8.81 -12.88
C GLY A 11 -1.12 -8.44 -11.54
N LEU A 12 -1.36 -7.23 -11.01
CA LEU A 12 -1.05 -6.87 -9.63
C LEU A 12 -2.18 -7.29 -8.69
N ASN A 13 -1.90 -7.33 -7.40
CA ASN A 13 -2.89 -7.67 -6.38
C ASN A 13 -3.59 -6.41 -5.83
N ARG A 14 -4.80 -6.64 -5.34
CA ARG A 14 -5.64 -5.66 -4.64
C ARG A 14 -6.20 -6.25 -3.35
N TYR A 15 -6.66 -5.41 -2.46
CA TYR A 15 -7.50 -5.81 -1.33
C TYR A 15 -8.96 -6.00 -1.76
N GLY A 16 -9.76 -6.62 -0.91
CA GLY A 16 -11.18 -6.89 -1.17
C GLY A 16 -11.88 -7.40 0.08
N HIS A 17 -13.01 -8.05 -0.09
CA HIS A 17 -13.76 -8.66 1.01
C HIS A 17 -14.32 -10.03 0.59
N CYS A 18 -14.84 -10.77 1.57
CA CYS A 18 -15.60 -12.01 1.37
C CYS A 18 -16.97 -11.95 2.10
N ALA A 19 -17.41 -10.75 2.48
CA ALA A 19 -18.64 -10.51 3.22
C ALA A 19 -19.87 -10.65 2.33
N THR A 20 -20.98 -11.08 2.95
CA THR A 20 -22.33 -11.09 2.36
C THR A 20 -22.93 -9.68 2.34
N ASP A 21 -24.03 -9.49 1.61
CA ASP A 21 -24.73 -8.20 1.55
C ASP A 21 -25.27 -7.77 2.92
N GLU A 22 -25.69 -8.73 3.76
CA GLU A 22 -26.12 -8.47 5.13
C GLU A 22 -24.97 -7.95 6.00
N GLU A 23 -23.81 -8.59 5.92
CA GLU A 23 -22.61 -8.18 6.65
C GLU A 23 -22.11 -6.80 6.16
N LEU A 24 -22.14 -6.55 4.85
CA LEU A 24 -21.80 -5.24 4.29
C LEU A 24 -22.74 -4.13 4.77
N THR A 25 -24.05 -4.42 4.82
CA THR A 25 -25.05 -3.46 5.32
C THR A 25 -24.83 -3.16 6.81
N GLY A 26 -24.55 -4.19 7.61
CA GLY A 26 -24.20 -4.02 9.02
C GLY A 26 -22.93 -3.23 9.24
N PHE A 27 -21.88 -3.51 8.46
CA PHE A 27 -20.62 -2.79 8.52
C PHE A 27 -20.79 -1.31 8.12
N TYR A 28 -21.59 -1.02 7.08
CA TYR A 28 -21.91 0.35 6.71
C TYR A 28 -22.55 1.12 7.88
N GLY A 29 -23.55 0.53 8.52
CA GLY A 29 -24.21 1.15 9.68
C GLY A 29 -23.25 1.50 10.82
N ALA A 30 -22.23 0.66 11.03
CA ALA A 30 -21.24 0.88 12.09
C ALA A 30 -20.20 1.97 11.74
N ILE A 31 -19.84 2.11 10.45
CA ILE A 31 -18.68 2.92 10.02
C ILE A 31 -19.08 4.24 9.32
N ALA A 32 -20.28 4.32 8.73
CA ALA A 32 -20.71 5.48 7.93
C ALA A 32 -20.62 6.82 8.69
N GLY A 33 -20.95 6.83 9.97
CA GLY A 33 -20.84 8.04 10.81
C GLY A 33 -19.40 8.59 10.93
N ARG A 34 -18.39 7.72 10.72
CA ARG A 34 -16.97 8.10 10.76
C ARG A 34 -16.42 8.49 9.39
N LEU A 35 -16.88 7.82 8.31
CA LEU A 35 -16.29 7.94 6.98
C LEU A 35 -17.11 8.74 5.99
N ARG A 36 -18.33 9.13 6.33
CA ARG A 36 -19.14 10.01 5.47
C ARG A 36 -18.68 11.46 5.61
N THR A 37 -18.59 12.12 4.46
CA THR A 37 -18.43 13.56 4.33
C THR A 37 -19.70 14.15 3.74
N ASP A 38 -19.83 15.47 3.71
CA ASP A 38 -20.93 16.15 3.01
C ASP A 38 -20.96 15.81 1.50
N ARG A 39 -19.82 15.37 0.95
CA ARG A 39 -19.72 14.85 -0.45
C ARG A 39 -20.21 13.41 -0.60
N SER A 40 -20.47 12.70 0.48
CA SER A 40 -21.01 11.32 0.43
C SER A 40 -22.52 11.27 0.22
N GLU A 41 -23.16 12.35 -0.23
CA GLU A 41 -24.57 12.43 -0.58
C GLU A 41 -25.01 11.44 -1.66
N THR A 42 -24.08 10.79 -2.33
CA THR A 42 -24.35 9.80 -3.39
C THR A 42 -24.81 8.43 -2.89
N VAL A 43 -24.80 8.17 -1.58
CA VAL A 43 -25.28 6.89 -1.01
C VAL A 43 -26.79 7.01 -0.77
N THR A 44 -27.57 6.80 -1.82
CA THR A 44 -29.03 6.93 -1.80
C THR A 44 -29.76 5.60 -1.94
N SER A 45 -29.05 4.55 -2.31
CA SER A 45 -29.59 3.22 -2.54
C SER A 45 -28.87 2.13 -1.73
N LEU A 46 -29.50 0.96 -1.62
CA LEU A 46 -28.85 -0.23 -1.07
C LEU A 46 -27.60 -0.59 -1.87
N GLN A 47 -27.63 -0.45 -3.19
CA GLN A 47 -26.46 -0.75 -4.04
C GLN A 47 -25.28 0.17 -3.74
N ASP A 48 -25.52 1.48 -3.52
CA ASP A 48 -24.48 2.42 -3.13
C ASP A 48 -23.91 2.07 -1.74
N THR A 49 -24.80 1.69 -0.80
CA THR A 49 -24.41 1.24 0.55
C THR A 49 -23.48 0.03 0.47
N LEU A 50 -23.86 -1.00 -0.29
CA LEU A 50 -23.06 -2.21 -0.47
C LEU A 50 -21.70 -1.90 -1.11
N LYS A 51 -21.70 -1.05 -2.15
CA LYS A 51 -20.47 -0.64 -2.84
C LYS A 51 -19.51 0.11 -1.91
N ALA A 52 -20.01 1.12 -1.18
CA ALA A 52 -19.19 1.89 -0.24
C ALA A 52 -18.61 0.98 0.86
N SER A 53 -19.47 0.15 1.46
CA SER A 53 -19.09 -0.79 2.50
C SER A 53 -18.05 -1.81 2.03
N ALA A 54 -18.17 -2.31 0.80
CA ALA A 54 -17.21 -3.23 0.19
C ALA A 54 -15.81 -2.61 0.10
N HIS A 55 -15.71 -1.34 -0.34
CA HIS A 55 -14.45 -0.61 -0.37
C HIS A 55 -13.87 -0.38 1.03
N TRP A 56 -14.69 0.01 2.00
CA TRP A 56 -14.23 0.22 3.38
C TRP A 56 -13.78 -1.07 4.04
N LEU A 57 -14.48 -2.19 3.79
CA LEU A 57 -14.07 -3.49 4.32
C LEU A 57 -12.78 -4.01 3.66
N ALA A 58 -12.58 -3.71 2.37
CA ALA A 58 -11.32 -3.97 1.70
C ALA A 58 -10.16 -3.14 2.27
N GLU A 59 -10.44 -1.91 2.70
CA GLU A 59 -9.47 -1.06 3.38
C GLU A 59 -9.14 -1.60 4.78
N ALA A 60 -10.12 -2.14 5.50
CA ALA A 60 -9.89 -2.87 6.75
C ALA A 60 -9.07 -4.16 6.53
N GLU A 61 -9.27 -4.91 5.40
CA GLU A 61 -8.41 -6.05 5.03
C GLU A 61 -6.95 -5.63 4.88
N SER A 62 -6.68 -4.38 4.47
CA SER A 62 -5.31 -3.86 4.33
C SER A 62 -4.58 -3.68 5.66
N GLY A 63 -5.31 -3.55 6.76
CA GLY A 63 -4.80 -3.13 8.06
C GLY A 63 -4.52 -1.63 8.18
N TRP A 64 -4.84 -0.83 7.15
CA TRP A 64 -4.71 0.63 7.13
C TRP A 64 -6.08 1.31 7.19
N ASP A 65 -6.91 0.86 8.08
CA ASP A 65 -8.29 1.30 8.25
C ASP A 65 -8.37 2.59 9.13
N PHE A 66 -8.62 3.77 8.66
CA PHE A 66 -8.84 4.15 7.27
C PHE A 66 -7.82 5.23 6.88
N ASN A 67 -7.64 5.46 5.58
CA ASN A 67 -6.54 6.28 5.06
C ASN A 67 -6.96 7.06 3.79
N PRO A 68 -6.23 8.13 3.41
CA PRO A 68 -6.56 8.92 2.22
C PRO A 68 -6.01 8.33 0.91
N ARG A 69 -5.18 7.28 0.94
CA ARG A 69 -4.45 6.71 -0.21
C ARG A 69 -5.37 6.34 -1.38
N PHE A 70 -6.57 5.86 -1.06
CA PHE A 70 -7.49 5.24 -2.01
C PHE A 70 -8.74 6.05 -2.29
N SER A 71 -8.89 7.24 -1.69
CA SER A 71 -10.11 8.05 -1.80
C SER A 71 -11.39 7.23 -1.56
N GLN A 72 -11.39 6.37 -0.54
CA GLN A 72 -12.44 5.42 -0.17
C GLN A 72 -12.78 4.37 -1.26
N ARG A 73 -11.89 4.15 -2.24
CA ARG A 73 -12.07 3.19 -3.34
C ARG A 73 -11.02 2.09 -3.33
N CYS A 74 -10.69 1.55 -2.15
CA CYS A 74 -9.58 0.60 -1.95
C CYS A 74 -9.58 -0.57 -2.94
N MET A 75 -10.75 -1.11 -3.31
CA MET A 75 -10.84 -2.23 -4.25
C MET A 75 -10.42 -1.89 -5.68
N ASP A 76 -10.36 -0.62 -6.04
CA ASP A 76 -9.96 -0.13 -7.36
C ASP A 76 -8.44 0.05 -7.50
N PHE A 77 -7.70 -0.14 -6.40
CA PHE A 77 -6.27 0.12 -6.37
C PHE A 77 -5.41 -1.13 -6.25
N ASN A 78 -4.21 -1.04 -6.83
CA ASN A 78 -3.09 -1.94 -6.56
C ASN A 78 -2.17 -1.28 -5.52
N PRO A 79 -2.27 -1.65 -4.23
CA PRO A 79 -1.44 -1.05 -3.18
C PRO A 79 0.02 -1.47 -3.32
N VAL A 80 0.93 -0.50 -3.18
CA VAL A 80 2.38 -0.74 -3.32
C VAL A 80 2.92 -1.64 -2.22
N ASP A 81 2.41 -1.51 -0.99
CA ASP A 81 2.80 -2.33 0.16
C ASP A 81 2.40 -3.80 -0.03
N LEU A 82 1.14 -4.08 -0.39
CA LEU A 82 0.68 -5.43 -0.67
C LEU A 82 1.56 -6.11 -1.73
N ASN A 83 1.78 -5.41 -2.84
CA ASN A 83 2.53 -5.97 -3.95
C ASN A 83 4.03 -6.12 -3.64
N ALA A 84 4.60 -5.24 -2.80
CA ALA A 84 5.95 -5.40 -2.29
C ALA A 84 6.09 -6.61 -1.36
N LEU A 85 5.13 -6.84 -0.47
CA LEU A 85 5.13 -7.98 0.45
C LEU A 85 4.94 -9.31 -0.30
N LEU A 86 4.07 -9.33 -1.31
CA LEU A 86 3.90 -10.52 -2.17
C LEU A 86 5.16 -10.81 -2.99
N TYR A 87 5.88 -9.79 -3.46
CA TYR A 87 7.19 -9.97 -4.07
C TYR A 87 8.18 -10.64 -3.10
N ILE A 88 8.24 -10.19 -1.85
CA ILE A 88 9.10 -10.82 -0.83
C ILE A 88 8.67 -12.27 -0.61
N PHE A 89 7.36 -12.54 -0.54
CA PHE A 89 6.82 -13.88 -0.41
C PHE A 89 7.28 -14.78 -1.58
N GLU A 90 7.15 -14.31 -2.81
CA GLU A 90 7.58 -15.05 -4.01
C GLU A 90 9.09 -15.30 -3.99
N LYS A 91 9.91 -14.32 -3.56
CA LYS A 91 11.36 -14.48 -3.40
C LYS A 91 11.71 -15.49 -2.30
N ASN A 92 10.98 -15.51 -1.20
CA ASN A 92 11.17 -16.51 -0.15
C ASN A 92 10.81 -17.91 -0.65
N MET A 93 9.72 -18.04 -1.43
CA MET A 93 9.31 -19.32 -2.02
C MET A 93 10.30 -19.82 -3.07
N GLU A 94 10.92 -18.92 -3.84
CA GLU A 94 12.05 -19.25 -4.74
C GLU A 94 13.19 -19.87 -3.93
N TRP A 95 13.61 -19.20 -2.86
CA TRP A 95 14.69 -19.68 -2.01
C TRP A 95 14.35 -21.02 -1.33
N PHE A 96 13.19 -21.15 -0.69
CA PHE A 96 12.75 -22.39 -0.06
C PHE A 96 12.67 -23.55 -1.06
N SER A 97 12.17 -23.28 -2.28
CA SER A 97 12.09 -24.30 -3.33
C SER A 97 13.47 -24.75 -3.80
N GLY A 98 14.45 -23.86 -3.81
CA GLY A 98 15.86 -24.17 -4.07
C GLY A 98 16.46 -25.07 -2.98
N GLU A 99 16.30 -24.70 -1.71
CA GLU A 99 16.79 -25.48 -0.57
C GLU A 99 16.16 -26.88 -0.50
N LEU A 100 14.89 -27.01 -0.82
CA LEU A 100 14.15 -28.29 -0.81
C LEU A 100 14.39 -29.12 -2.07
N GLY A 101 15.01 -28.57 -3.11
CA GLY A 101 15.24 -29.28 -4.38
C GLY A 101 13.96 -29.75 -5.08
N ASN A 102 12.81 -29.06 -4.87
CA ASN A 102 11.49 -29.50 -5.37
C ASN A 102 11.19 -29.08 -6.83
N GLY A 103 12.16 -28.49 -7.53
CA GLY A 103 12.06 -28.09 -8.94
C GLY A 103 11.25 -26.82 -9.23
N ARG A 104 10.65 -26.16 -8.22
CA ARG A 104 9.74 -25.01 -8.39
C ARG A 104 10.40 -23.64 -8.25
N ALA A 105 11.70 -23.57 -7.96
CA ALA A 105 12.39 -22.28 -7.76
C ALA A 105 12.26 -21.36 -8.99
N GLY A 106 12.36 -21.90 -10.21
CA GLY A 106 12.20 -21.13 -11.45
C GLY A 106 10.81 -20.52 -11.63
N GLU A 107 9.76 -21.23 -11.23
CA GLU A 107 8.38 -20.71 -11.27
C GLU A 107 8.22 -19.50 -10.35
N TRP A 108 8.69 -19.61 -9.10
CA TRP A 108 8.61 -18.54 -8.13
C TRP A 108 9.44 -17.32 -8.52
N LYS A 109 10.63 -17.58 -9.10
CA LYS A 109 11.46 -16.50 -9.67
C LYS A 109 10.71 -15.74 -10.76
N ALA A 110 10.10 -16.44 -11.70
CA ALA A 110 9.35 -15.82 -12.80
C ALA A 110 8.17 -14.98 -12.29
N LEU A 111 7.46 -15.44 -11.25
CA LEU A 111 6.37 -14.67 -10.60
C LEU A 111 6.91 -13.40 -9.95
N ALA A 112 7.99 -13.50 -9.19
CA ALA A 112 8.61 -12.35 -8.54
C ALA A 112 9.11 -11.31 -9.56
N ASP A 113 9.81 -11.75 -10.61
CA ASP A 113 10.31 -10.87 -11.67
C ASP A 113 9.15 -10.16 -12.37
N LYS A 114 8.10 -10.90 -12.75
CA LYS A 114 6.89 -10.32 -13.35
C LYS A 114 6.23 -9.28 -12.44
N ARG A 115 6.06 -9.58 -11.15
CA ARG A 115 5.48 -8.63 -10.18
C ARG A 115 6.31 -7.36 -10.06
N LYS A 116 7.62 -7.50 -10.00
CA LYS A 116 8.53 -6.35 -9.97
C LYS A 116 8.37 -5.47 -11.21
N ASP A 117 8.29 -6.07 -12.40
CA ASP A 117 8.11 -5.34 -13.65
C ASP A 117 6.77 -4.60 -13.68
N LEU A 118 5.68 -5.23 -13.25
CA LEU A 118 4.36 -4.62 -13.16
C LEU A 118 4.32 -3.47 -12.12
N ILE A 119 5.01 -3.60 -10.99
CA ILE A 119 5.16 -2.50 -10.02
C ILE A 119 5.89 -1.31 -10.67
N GLN A 120 6.96 -1.57 -11.44
CA GLN A 120 7.68 -0.52 -12.14
C GLN A 120 6.82 0.14 -13.23
N GLU A 121 6.00 -0.63 -13.93
CA GLU A 121 5.13 -0.13 -15.00
C GLU A 121 3.99 0.76 -14.45
N TYR A 122 3.26 0.25 -13.46
CA TYR A 122 2.03 0.90 -13.01
C TYR A 122 2.24 1.89 -11.87
N CYS A 123 3.07 1.53 -10.89
CA CYS A 123 3.18 2.31 -9.66
C CYS A 123 4.27 3.40 -9.71
N TYR A 124 5.29 3.26 -10.59
CA TYR A 124 6.37 4.25 -10.69
C TYR A 124 5.94 5.46 -11.52
N ASN A 125 6.09 6.67 -10.93
CA ASN A 125 5.89 7.92 -11.65
C ASN A 125 7.24 8.45 -12.14
N PRO A 126 7.51 8.51 -13.47
CA PRO A 126 8.76 8.99 -14.01
C PRO A 126 8.96 10.51 -13.88
N GLU A 127 7.89 11.29 -13.66
CA GLU A 127 7.93 12.75 -13.56
C GLU A 127 8.60 13.21 -12.27
N ASP A 128 8.27 12.58 -11.13
CA ASP A 128 8.87 12.91 -9.83
C ASP A 128 9.84 11.85 -9.31
N GLY A 129 9.86 10.67 -9.94
CA GLY A 129 10.73 9.55 -9.58
C GLY A 129 10.28 8.75 -8.38
N LEU A 130 9.01 8.89 -7.95
CA LEU A 130 8.43 8.23 -6.80
C LEU A 130 7.47 7.09 -7.19
N PHE A 131 6.97 6.38 -6.19
CA PHE A 131 5.99 5.33 -6.38
C PHE A 131 4.70 5.68 -5.65
N TYR A 132 3.57 5.30 -6.25
CA TYR A 132 2.23 5.52 -5.74
C TYR A 132 1.37 4.27 -5.91
N ASP A 133 0.32 4.14 -5.13
CA ASP A 133 -0.72 3.16 -5.39
C ASP A 133 -1.35 3.42 -6.77
N TYR A 134 -1.73 2.37 -7.48
CA TYR A 134 -2.24 2.51 -8.84
C TYR A 134 -3.73 2.18 -8.90
N ASP A 135 -4.54 3.15 -9.32
CA ASP A 135 -5.95 2.98 -9.64
C ASP A 135 -6.07 2.29 -11.01
N TYR A 136 -6.24 0.97 -11.00
CA TYR A 136 -6.28 0.19 -12.22
C TYR A 136 -7.63 0.30 -12.96
N VAL A 137 -8.67 0.84 -12.31
CA VAL A 137 -9.98 1.10 -12.93
C VAL A 137 -9.94 2.38 -13.76
N ASN A 138 -9.32 3.44 -13.23
CA ASN A 138 -9.19 4.72 -13.92
C ASN A 138 -7.88 4.89 -14.68
N GLY A 139 -6.93 3.98 -14.55
CA GLY A 139 -5.66 4.02 -15.27
C GLY A 139 -4.71 5.12 -14.80
N CYS A 140 -4.75 5.51 -13.51
CA CYS A 140 -3.92 6.59 -12.96
C CYS A 140 -3.31 6.19 -11.60
N ARG A 141 -2.32 6.96 -11.18
CA ARG A 141 -1.69 6.80 -9.86
C ARG A 141 -2.42 7.62 -8.82
N SER A 142 -2.38 7.16 -7.56
CA SER A 142 -2.81 7.97 -6.43
C SER A 142 -1.99 9.26 -6.36
N GLU A 143 -2.62 10.34 -5.91
CA GLU A 143 -1.93 11.63 -5.68
C GLU A 143 -1.25 11.69 -4.31
N VAL A 144 -1.51 10.70 -3.44
CA VAL A 144 -1.04 10.68 -2.05
C VAL A 144 0.25 9.88 -1.93
N LEU A 145 1.34 10.53 -1.54
CA LEU A 145 2.55 9.84 -1.13
C LEU A 145 2.34 9.26 0.28
N SER A 146 2.38 7.95 0.38
CA SER A 146 2.20 7.25 1.66
C SER A 146 3.46 6.54 2.14
N GLY A 147 3.54 6.27 3.45
CA GLY A 147 4.60 5.45 4.04
C GLY A 147 4.63 4.00 3.52
N ALA A 148 3.57 3.56 2.82
CA ALA A 148 3.52 2.25 2.17
C ALA A 148 4.67 2.03 1.16
N VAL A 149 5.16 3.09 0.53
CA VAL A 149 6.27 3.05 -0.43
C VAL A 149 7.57 2.51 0.18
N PHE A 150 7.77 2.61 1.49
CA PHE A 150 8.94 2.04 2.15
C PHE A 150 8.97 0.52 2.12
N ASN A 151 7.85 -0.16 1.89
CA ASN A 151 7.82 -1.59 1.62
C ASN A 151 8.58 -1.95 0.33
N LEU A 152 8.53 -1.09 -0.70
CA LEU A 152 9.31 -1.28 -1.93
C LEU A 152 10.82 -1.14 -1.69
N MET A 153 11.23 -0.20 -0.83
CA MET A 153 12.63 -0.09 -0.40
C MET A 153 13.05 -1.31 0.42
N TYR A 154 12.25 -1.72 1.39
CA TYR A 154 12.49 -2.90 2.21
C TYR A 154 12.62 -4.17 1.36
N ALA A 155 11.76 -4.34 0.37
CA ALA A 155 11.79 -5.46 -0.58
C ALA A 155 12.99 -5.42 -1.55
N GLY A 156 13.63 -4.26 -1.74
CA GLY A 156 14.73 -4.09 -2.70
C GLY A 156 14.26 -4.03 -4.16
N ILE A 157 13.03 -3.59 -4.38
CA ILE A 157 12.44 -3.45 -5.72
C ILE A 157 12.96 -2.21 -6.46
N MET A 158 13.24 -1.14 -5.74
CA MET A 158 13.71 0.12 -6.32
C MET A 158 15.12 0.00 -6.90
N THR A 159 15.39 0.73 -7.96
CA THR A 159 16.77 1.03 -8.39
C THR A 159 17.43 2.00 -7.40
N LYS A 160 18.77 2.11 -7.42
CA LYS A 160 19.49 3.09 -6.60
C LYS A 160 19.04 4.54 -6.89
N LYS A 161 18.70 4.86 -8.15
CA LYS A 161 18.19 6.18 -8.55
C LYS A 161 16.82 6.46 -7.92
N GLN A 162 15.91 5.50 -7.98
CA GLN A 162 14.57 5.60 -7.39
C GLN A 162 14.61 5.71 -5.86
N ALA A 163 15.43 4.88 -5.21
CA ALA A 163 15.65 4.97 -3.76
C ALA A 163 16.25 6.34 -3.36
N GLY A 164 17.13 6.90 -4.19
CA GLY A 164 17.67 8.24 -4.01
C GLY A 164 16.60 9.34 -4.15
N ALA A 165 15.66 9.19 -5.08
CA ALA A 165 14.51 10.09 -5.20
C ALA A 165 13.60 10.02 -3.98
N MET A 166 13.27 8.79 -3.53
CA MET A 166 12.48 8.58 -2.31
C MET A 166 13.14 9.17 -1.06
N ARG A 167 14.46 9.03 -0.93
CA ARG A 167 15.24 9.67 0.14
C ARG A 167 15.11 11.20 0.11
N LYS A 168 15.13 11.82 -1.07
CA LYS A 168 14.94 13.28 -1.20
C LYS A 168 13.53 13.71 -0.82
N ALA A 169 12.54 12.88 -1.14
CA ALA A 169 11.13 13.11 -0.80
C ALA A 169 10.78 12.79 0.66
N LEU A 170 11.73 12.23 1.44
CA LEU A 170 11.48 11.80 2.83
C LEU A 170 10.86 12.91 3.69
N GLY A 171 11.25 14.17 3.48
CA GLY A 171 10.72 15.33 4.21
C GLY A 171 9.21 15.54 4.05
N ARG A 172 8.55 14.93 3.06
CA ARG A 172 7.09 14.99 2.89
C ARG A 172 6.35 14.14 3.94
N VAL A 173 7.00 13.10 4.48
CA VAL A 173 6.40 12.14 5.42
C VAL A 173 7.18 12.03 6.73
N GLU A 174 8.37 12.63 6.84
CA GLU A 174 9.19 12.60 8.07
C GLU A 174 8.72 13.66 9.05
N MET A 175 8.36 13.22 10.25
CA MET A 175 7.87 14.04 11.34
C MET A 175 8.87 14.09 12.51
N GLU A 176 8.50 14.79 13.58
CA GLU A 176 9.29 14.85 14.82
C GLU A 176 9.55 13.46 15.40
N HIS A 177 8.54 12.59 15.40
CA HIS A 177 8.56 11.27 16.01
C HIS A 177 8.55 10.12 15.00
N GLY A 178 9.15 10.30 13.83
CA GLY A 178 9.28 9.24 12.82
C GLY A 178 8.61 9.54 11.49
N VAL A 179 8.10 8.50 10.83
CA VAL A 179 7.45 8.60 9.53
C VAL A 179 5.95 8.49 9.69
N ALA A 180 5.22 9.49 9.20
CA ALA A 180 3.76 9.48 9.14
C ALA A 180 3.22 8.44 8.14
N ALA A 181 1.95 8.06 8.31
CA ALA A 181 1.27 7.11 7.42
C ALA A 181 1.20 7.62 5.97
N CYS A 182 1.01 8.93 5.79
CA CYS A 182 1.10 9.60 4.50
C CYS A 182 1.58 11.05 4.68
N GLU A 183 1.82 11.74 3.59
CA GLU A 183 2.04 13.18 3.60
C GLU A 183 0.79 13.95 4.08
N ASP A 184 0.99 15.22 4.42
CA ASP A 184 -0.11 16.12 4.79
C ASP A 184 -0.95 16.45 3.56
N VAL A 185 -2.14 15.88 3.49
CA VAL A 185 -3.12 16.13 2.43
C VAL A 185 -4.43 16.63 3.01
N PRO A 186 -5.11 17.56 2.36
CA PRO A 186 -6.43 18.02 2.79
C PRO A 186 -7.41 16.85 2.86
N CYS A 187 -7.94 16.56 4.04
CA CYS A 187 -8.92 15.51 4.26
C CYS A 187 -10.15 16.09 4.98
N GLU A 188 -11.33 15.83 4.43
CA GLU A 188 -12.59 16.16 5.10
C GLU A 188 -12.89 15.18 6.25
N ILE A 189 -12.25 14.03 6.24
CA ILE A 189 -12.39 12.94 7.21
C ILE A 189 -11.13 12.86 8.07
N THR A 190 -11.30 12.64 9.37
CA THR A 190 -10.18 12.29 10.26
C THR A 190 -9.84 10.81 10.09
N TYR A 191 -8.81 10.54 9.30
CA TYR A 191 -8.31 9.18 9.10
C TYR A 191 -7.35 8.76 10.21
N GLN A 192 -7.42 7.48 10.58
CA GLN A 192 -6.52 6.89 11.56
C GLN A 192 -5.11 6.67 10.98
N TRP A 193 -5.02 6.30 9.71
CA TRP A 193 -3.77 6.05 8.99
C TRP A 193 -3.45 7.22 8.04
N ALA A 194 -3.38 8.42 8.57
CA ALA A 194 -3.04 9.64 7.84
C ALA A 194 -2.04 10.48 8.63
N TYR A 195 -1.55 11.55 8.02
CA TYR A 195 -0.80 12.59 8.71
C TYR A 195 -1.60 13.17 9.89
N PRO A 196 -0.99 13.41 11.07
CA PRO A 196 0.42 13.21 11.40
C PRO A 196 0.69 11.83 12.06
N ASN A 197 -0.23 10.87 12.01
CA ASN A 197 -0.12 9.62 12.76
C ASN A 197 1.01 8.73 12.22
N ALA A 198 1.80 8.17 13.14
CA ALA A 198 2.91 7.29 12.86
C ALA A 198 2.65 5.89 13.44
N TRP A 199 3.09 4.85 12.72
CA TRP A 199 2.87 3.46 13.08
C TRP A 199 4.17 2.68 13.06
N ALA A 200 4.33 1.75 14.01
CA ALA A 200 5.56 0.97 14.18
C ALA A 200 5.99 0.24 12.91
N ALA A 201 5.05 -0.39 12.21
CA ALA A 201 5.31 -1.14 10.99
C ALA A 201 5.90 -0.24 9.89
N ILE A 202 5.31 0.95 9.67
CA ILE A 202 5.79 1.92 8.66
C ILE A 202 7.21 2.38 9.01
N ASN A 203 7.46 2.74 10.26
CA ASN A 203 8.76 3.19 10.72
C ASN A 203 9.81 2.10 10.58
N TYR A 204 9.48 0.85 10.91
CA TYR A 204 10.37 -0.29 10.70
C TYR A 204 10.74 -0.46 9.22
N MET A 205 9.75 -0.42 8.31
CA MET A 205 9.98 -0.55 6.88
C MET A 205 10.83 0.61 6.33
N ALA A 206 10.59 1.84 6.81
CA ALA A 206 11.36 3.02 6.42
C ALA A 206 12.83 2.90 6.87
N ILE A 207 13.06 2.56 8.13
CA ILE A 207 14.41 2.39 8.71
C ILE A 207 15.18 1.30 7.96
N ARG A 208 14.57 0.12 7.79
CA ARG A 208 15.21 -1.02 7.13
C ARG A 208 15.38 -0.79 5.63
N GLY A 209 14.42 -0.11 4.99
CA GLY A 209 14.50 0.27 3.59
C GLY A 209 15.65 1.25 3.33
N MET A 210 15.77 2.29 4.15
CA MET A 210 16.89 3.24 4.07
C MET A 210 18.25 2.57 4.29
N ASP A 211 18.36 1.69 5.28
CA ASP A 211 19.58 0.94 5.59
C ASP A 211 20.00 0.05 4.41
N ARG A 212 19.03 -0.67 3.80
CA ARG A 212 19.25 -1.55 2.65
C ARG A 212 19.91 -0.83 1.45
N TYR A 213 19.55 0.43 1.21
CA TYR A 213 20.13 1.24 0.14
C TYR A 213 21.38 2.03 0.54
N GLY A 214 21.91 1.80 1.74
CA GLY A 214 23.12 2.43 2.25
C GLY A 214 22.91 3.84 2.81
N PHE A 215 21.65 4.27 2.99
CA PHE A 215 21.32 5.57 3.61
C PHE A 215 21.36 5.49 5.14
N VAL A 216 22.45 4.97 5.66
CA VAL A 216 22.64 4.62 7.08
C VAL A 216 22.41 5.81 8.03
N LYS A 217 22.79 7.03 7.61
CA LYS A 217 22.58 8.24 8.42
C LYS A 217 21.08 8.53 8.60
N ASP A 218 20.30 8.39 7.50
CA ASP A 218 18.86 8.60 7.53
C ASP A 218 18.15 7.50 8.31
N ALA A 219 18.54 6.23 8.12
CA ALA A 219 18.01 5.10 8.88
C ALA A 219 18.21 5.28 10.40
N ARG A 220 19.43 5.69 10.83
CA ARG A 220 19.73 5.97 12.24
C ARG A 220 18.94 7.17 12.78
N ARG A 221 18.76 8.21 11.98
CA ARG A 221 17.97 9.39 12.36
C ARG A 221 16.51 9.00 12.58
N LEU A 222 15.90 8.28 11.65
CA LEU A 222 14.53 7.78 11.79
C LEU A 222 14.35 6.88 13.01
N ALA A 223 15.29 5.96 13.23
CA ALA A 223 15.25 5.09 14.40
C ALA A 223 15.26 5.88 15.72
N ARG A 224 16.12 6.92 15.83
CA ARG A 224 16.18 7.77 17.03
C ARG A 224 14.93 8.62 17.24
N LYS A 225 14.25 9.02 16.16
CA LYS A 225 12.99 9.79 16.25
C LYS A 225 11.83 8.93 16.74
N TYR A 226 11.84 7.65 16.37
CA TYR A 226 10.76 6.74 16.69
C TYR A 226 10.90 6.11 18.10
N LEU A 227 12.11 5.96 18.60
CA LEU A 227 12.42 5.41 19.93
C LEU A 227 12.40 6.51 21.02
#